data_c7104bf910fd06d14b1d06643b1b1ce2
#
_entry.id   c7104bf910fd06d14b1d06643b1b1ce2
#
_cell.length_a   1.000
_cell.length_b   1.000
_cell.length_c   1.000
_cell.angle_alpha   90.00
_cell.angle_beta   90.00
_cell.angle_gamma   90.00
#
_symmetry.space_group_name_H-M   'P 1'
#
loop_
_entity.id
_entity.type
_entity.pdbx_description
1 polymer ?
#
loop_
_entity_poly.entity_id
_entity_poly.type
_entity_poly.pdbx_seq_one_letter_code
_entity_poly.pdbx_strand_id
1 'polypeptide(L)'
;MRREAFLISMMFALVHGPALAEPAFARLYKQQYGYAPSCNACHKDGGGTPLNVFGQQFKDAGMNLAAFGAIGGNDADGDSAANDAEGRAKANPADAKSTPQNKGDWLDTASLIPREVQAAFPGIRAYLPRDAVLTDADIARAKTLGAELGKDDENTIYIPLDNQRPAGTALIFPAEFQKKTFFLLLVTDRTLSVTAVSPLNTHHVPAAAKRPVYAGFVGKTLDQLPAASGDDLDAAITRAVKKAGTLVYVRLKGA
;
A
#
# COMPACT_ATOMS: atom_id res chain seq x y z
N MET A 1 1.96 -59.86 -17.71
CA MET A 1 2.61 -58.53 -17.82
C MET A 1 1.52 -57.45 -17.61
N ARG A 2 1.39 -56.97 -16.40
CA ARG A 2 0.45 -55.88 -16.05
C ARG A 2 1.23 -54.56 -16.08
N ARG A 3 0.81 -53.61 -16.94
CA ARG A 3 1.34 -52.26 -17.00
C ARG A 3 0.57 -51.40 -15.98
N GLU A 4 1.24 -51.00 -14.94
CA GLU A 4 0.75 -50.03 -13.97
C GLU A 4 0.92 -48.61 -14.57
N ALA A 5 -0.20 -47.91 -14.83
CA ALA A 5 -0.20 -46.54 -15.26
C ALA A 5 -0.12 -45.64 -14.01
N PHE A 6 1.00 -44.96 -13.81
CA PHE A 6 1.19 -43.94 -12.79
C PHE A 6 0.48 -42.65 -13.26
N LEU A 7 -0.65 -42.31 -12.64
CA LEU A 7 -1.30 -41.01 -12.76
C LEU A 7 -0.58 -40.03 -11.84
N ILE A 8 0.25 -39.15 -12.42
CA ILE A 8 0.84 -38.02 -11.73
C ILE A 8 -0.27 -36.93 -11.65
N SER A 9 -0.88 -36.84 -10.47
CA SER A 9 -1.80 -35.75 -10.15
C SER A 9 -0.99 -34.48 -9.91
N MET A 10 -0.95 -33.60 -10.90
CA MET A 10 -0.31 -32.29 -10.82
C MET A 10 -1.19 -31.34 -10.02
N MET A 11 -0.93 -31.26 -8.73
CA MET A 11 -1.62 -30.37 -7.80
C MET A 11 -1.14 -28.94 -8.07
N PHE A 12 -1.92 -28.16 -8.83
CA PHE A 12 -1.72 -26.72 -8.97
C PHE A 12 -1.98 -26.08 -7.60
N ALA A 13 -0.92 -25.79 -6.88
CA ALA A 13 -0.98 -24.89 -5.72
C ALA A 13 -1.31 -23.48 -6.24
N LEU A 14 -2.55 -23.04 -6.05
CA LEU A 14 -2.94 -21.65 -6.19
C LEU A 14 -2.16 -20.84 -5.14
N VAL A 15 -1.06 -20.26 -5.54
CA VAL A 15 -0.34 -19.26 -4.74
C VAL A 15 -1.23 -18.02 -4.72
N HIS A 16 -2.07 -17.90 -3.68
CA HIS A 16 -2.70 -16.64 -3.36
C HIS A 16 -1.61 -15.75 -2.78
N GLY A 17 -1.03 -14.90 -3.62
CA GLY A 17 -0.17 -13.81 -3.15
C GLY A 17 -0.93 -12.94 -2.16
N PRO A 18 -0.26 -12.32 -1.17
CA PRO A 18 -0.90 -11.42 -0.24
C PRO A 18 -1.58 -10.29 -1.02
N ALA A 19 -2.86 -10.02 -0.68
CA ALA A 19 -3.56 -8.85 -1.18
C ALA A 19 -2.90 -7.61 -0.56
N LEU A 20 -1.91 -7.06 -1.23
CA LEU A 20 -1.31 -5.79 -0.87
C LEU A 20 -2.38 -4.71 -1.06
N ALA A 21 -2.58 -3.86 -0.07
CA ALA A 21 -3.40 -2.65 -0.19
C ALA A 21 -2.60 -1.68 -1.08
N GLU A 22 -2.88 -1.69 -2.39
CA GLU A 22 -1.86 -1.29 -3.34
C GLU A 22 -2.08 0.06 -3.98
N PRO A 23 -1.06 0.91 -3.87
CA PRO A 23 -0.83 2.00 -4.81
C PRO A 23 -0.78 1.57 -6.29
N ALA A 24 -0.45 0.30 -6.58
CA ALA A 24 -0.37 -0.24 -7.94
C ALA A 24 -1.67 -0.05 -8.72
N PHE A 25 -2.84 -0.30 -8.13
CA PHE A 25 -4.11 -0.11 -8.81
C PHE A 25 -4.47 1.36 -9.01
N ALA A 26 -4.08 2.24 -8.09
CA ALA A 26 -4.18 3.68 -8.30
C ALA A 26 -3.28 4.16 -9.45
N ARG A 27 -2.10 3.56 -9.65
CA ARG A 27 -1.23 3.81 -10.82
C ARG A 27 -1.89 3.36 -12.12
N LEU A 28 -2.50 2.18 -12.16
CA LEU A 28 -3.23 1.70 -13.33
C LEU A 28 -4.41 2.63 -13.66
N TYR A 29 -5.16 3.09 -12.66
CA TYR A 29 -6.23 4.06 -12.84
C TYR A 29 -5.69 5.38 -13.41
N LYS A 30 -4.57 5.88 -12.85
CA LYS A 30 -3.89 7.07 -13.37
C LYS A 30 -3.40 6.90 -14.80
N GLN A 31 -2.91 5.72 -15.15
CA GLN A 31 -2.50 5.41 -16.52
C GLN A 31 -3.70 5.43 -17.48
N GLN A 32 -4.86 4.94 -17.06
CA GLN A 32 -6.09 4.91 -17.85
C GLN A 32 -6.72 6.30 -18.00
N TYR A 33 -6.81 7.08 -16.91
CA TYR A 33 -7.63 8.30 -16.87
C TYR A 33 -6.81 9.59 -16.69
N GLY A 34 -5.50 9.50 -16.50
CA GLY A 34 -4.60 10.66 -16.41
C GLY A 34 -4.49 11.29 -15.02
N TYR A 35 -5.13 10.76 -13.98
CA TYR A 35 -5.07 11.25 -12.60
C TYR A 35 -5.19 10.11 -11.60
N ALA A 36 -4.64 10.28 -10.40
CA ALA A 36 -4.80 9.29 -9.32
C ALA A 36 -6.20 9.41 -8.69
N PRO A 37 -6.93 8.28 -8.52
CA PRO A 37 -8.23 8.30 -7.86
C PRO A 37 -8.06 8.42 -6.35
N SER A 38 -9.14 8.77 -5.65
CA SER A 38 -9.22 8.49 -4.22
C SER A 38 -9.45 6.99 -3.98
N CYS A 39 -9.14 6.51 -2.78
CA CYS A 39 -9.38 5.11 -2.40
C CYS A 39 -10.87 4.72 -2.53
N ASN A 40 -11.77 5.70 -2.44
CA ASN A 40 -13.21 5.51 -2.56
C ASN A 40 -13.67 5.14 -3.98
N ALA A 41 -12.82 5.29 -5.00
CA ALA A 41 -13.13 4.74 -6.31
C ALA A 41 -13.39 3.23 -6.27
N CYS A 42 -12.64 2.50 -5.44
CA CYS A 42 -12.70 1.03 -5.38
C CYS A 42 -13.13 0.49 -4.01
N HIS A 43 -13.10 1.27 -2.96
CA HIS A 43 -13.40 0.87 -1.58
C HIS A 43 -14.58 1.65 -0.99
N LYS A 44 -15.35 1.02 -0.09
CA LYS A 44 -16.54 1.65 0.51
C LYS A 44 -16.22 2.85 1.40
N ASP A 45 -15.17 2.72 2.24
CA ASP A 45 -14.83 3.70 3.27
C ASP A 45 -13.34 4.05 3.26
N GLY A 46 -12.70 4.04 2.08
CA GLY A 46 -11.26 4.29 1.93
C GLY A 46 -10.41 3.02 1.84
N GLY A 47 -9.13 3.19 1.63
CA GLY A 47 -8.20 2.09 1.38
C GLY A 47 -8.17 1.05 2.50
N GLY A 48 -8.11 -0.23 2.12
CA GLY A 48 -8.11 -1.36 3.05
C GLY A 48 -9.50 -1.78 3.56
N THR A 49 -10.57 -1.05 3.25
CA THR A 49 -11.95 -1.46 3.54
C THR A 49 -12.50 -2.37 2.43
N PRO A 50 -13.68 -3.01 2.61
CA PRO A 50 -14.29 -3.83 1.57
C PRO A 50 -14.45 -3.08 0.25
N LEU A 51 -14.34 -3.80 -0.86
CA LEU A 51 -14.57 -3.24 -2.19
C LEU A 51 -16.02 -2.74 -2.33
N ASN A 52 -16.20 -1.63 -3.05
CA ASN A 52 -17.47 -1.18 -3.58
C ASN A 52 -17.78 -1.92 -4.91
N VAL A 53 -18.86 -1.56 -5.60
CA VAL A 53 -19.28 -2.24 -6.84
C VAL A 53 -18.24 -2.06 -7.94
N PHE A 54 -17.71 -0.84 -8.14
CA PHE A 54 -16.68 -0.59 -9.15
C PHE A 54 -15.38 -1.37 -8.85
N GLY A 55 -14.93 -1.36 -7.60
CA GLY A 55 -13.76 -2.13 -7.17
C GLY A 55 -13.96 -3.65 -7.35
N GLN A 56 -15.16 -4.16 -7.11
CA GLN A 56 -15.47 -5.56 -7.35
C GLN A 56 -15.48 -5.90 -8.86
N GLN A 57 -16.08 -5.06 -9.71
CA GLN A 57 -16.02 -5.21 -11.17
C GLN A 57 -14.56 -5.23 -11.67
N PHE A 58 -13.72 -4.31 -11.18
CA PHE A 58 -12.31 -4.25 -11.53
C PHE A 58 -11.56 -5.52 -11.12
N LYS A 59 -11.85 -6.05 -9.93
CA LYS A 59 -11.28 -7.31 -9.45
C LYS A 59 -11.69 -8.48 -10.32
N ASP A 60 -12.96 -8.60 -10.66
CA ASP A 60 -13.50 -9.71 -11.46
C ASP A 60 -12.99 -9.66 -12.92
N ALA A 61 -12.65 -8.46 -13.41
CA ALA A 61 -12.02 -8.25 -14.71
C ALA A 61 -10.50 -8.48 -14.73
N GLY A 62 -9.87 -8.90 -13.61
CA GLY A 62 -8.47 -9.34 -13.57
C GLY A 62 -7.47 -8.32 -13.03
N MET A 63 -7.91 -7.19 -12.48
CA MET A 63 -7.06 -6.18 -11.79
C MET A 63 -5.84 -5.71 -12.60
N ASN A 64 -6.03 -5.47 -13.89
CA ASN A 64 -4.99 -4.98 -14.80
C ASN A 64 -5.50 -3.79 -15.62
N LEU A 65 -4.64 -3.20 -16.45
CA LEU A 65 -5.02 -2.02 -17.25
C LEU A 65 -6.18 -2.31 -18.20
N ALA A 66 -6.24 -3.50 -18.81
CA ALA A 66 -7.32 -3.87 -19.73
C ALA A 66 -8.69 -4.02 -19.03
N ALA A 67 -8.69 -4.28 -17.72
CA ALA A 67 -9.91 -4.38 -16.92
C ALA A 67 -10.75 -3.10 -16.98
N PHE A 68 -10.13 -1.92 -17.00
CA PHE A 68 -10.86 -0.65 -17.14
C PHE A 68 -11.65 -0.56 -18.44
N GLY A 69 -11.06 -1.05 -19.55
CA GLY A 69 -11.78 -1.12 -20.83
C GLY A 69 -12.96 -2.12 -20.78
N ALA A 70 -12.77 -3.26 -20.12
CA ALA A 70 -13.80 -4.29 -19.98
C ALA A 70 -15.01 -3.83 -19.17
N ILE A 71 -14.79 -3.03 -18.11
CA ILE A 71 -15.86 -2.52 -17.23
C ILE A 71 -16.30 -1.10 -17.58
N GLY A 72 -15.69 -0.46 -18.58
CA GLY A 72 -15.90 0.95 -18.89
C GLY A 72 -17.33 1.28 -19.31
N GLY A 73 -18.04 0.35 -19.95
CA GLY A 73 -19.45 0.49 -20.35
C GLY A 73 -20.46 0.19 -19.24
N ASN A 74 -20.03 -0.33 -18.10
CA ASN A 74 -20.92 -0.59 -16.96
C ASN A 74 -21.23 0.71 -16.22
N ASP A 75 -22.33 0.69 -15.47
CA ASP A 75 -22.73 1.69 -14.49
C ASP A 75 -22.64 1.02 -13.11
N ALA A 76 -21.63 1.39 -12.32
CA ALA A 76 -21.35 0.68 -11.08
C ALA A 76 -22.15 1.20 -9.88
N ASP A 77 -22.59 2.45 -9.91
CA ASP A 77 -23.34 3.09 -8.80
C ASP A 77 -24.81 3.35 -9.13
N GLY A 78 -25.23 3.16 -10.40
CA GLY A 78 -26.61 3.23 -10.82
C GLY A 78 -27.11 4.65 -11.12
N ASP A 79 -26.21 5.59 -11.42
CA ASP A 79 -26.55 6.98 -11.73
C ASP A 79 -26.85 7.24 -13.23
N SER A 80 -26.74 6.21 -14.07
CA SER A 80 -26.88 6.20 -15.52
C SER A 80 -25.67 6.76 -16.29
N ALA A 81 -24.56 7.07 -15.64
CA ALA A 81 -23.28 7.33 -16.30
C ALA A 81 -22.47 6.04 -16.38
N ALA A 82 -21.75 5.85 -17.49
CA ALA A 82 -20.86 4.71 -17.61
C ALA A 82 -19.54 4.97 -16.85
N ASN A 83 -18.96 3.95 -16.26
CA ASN A 83 -17.70 4.04 -15.50
C ASN A 83 -16.58 4.77 -16.25
N ASP A 84 -16.43 4.54 -17.57
CA ASP A 84 -15.40 5.22 -18.37
C ASP A 84 -15.72 6.72 -18.57
N ALA A 85 -17.00 7.06 -18.76
CA ALA A 85 -17.43 8.45 -18.87
C ALA A 85 -17.16 9.22 -17.56
N GLU A 86 -17.42 8.60 -16.40
CA GLU A 86 -17.15 9.17 -15.10
C GLU A 86 -15.65 9.29 -14.84
N GLY A 87 -14.88 8.21 -15.08
CA GLY A 87 -13.43 8.24 -14.94
C GLY A 87 -12.80 9.36 -15.76
N ARG A 88 -13.19 9.54 -17.03
CA ARG A 88 -12.70 10.64 -17.89
C ARG A 88 -13.16 12.02 -17.42
N ALA A 89 -14.37 12.11 -16.88
CA ALA A 89 -14.90 13.37 -16.35
C ALA A 89 -14.32 13.73 -14.97
N LYS A 90 -13.56 12.87 -14.33
CA LYS A 90 -13.11 12.98 -12.94
C LYS A 90 -14.28 12.91 -11.95
N ALA A 91 -15.34 12.19 -12.28
CA ALA A 91 -16.37 11.76 -11.34
C ALA A 91 -15.99 10.41 -10.71
N ASN A 92 -16.62 10.07 -9.59
CA ASN A 92 -16.37 8.82 -8.88
C ASN A 92 -17.31 7.72 -9.36
N PRO A 93 -16.85 6.70 -10.09
CA PRO A 93 -17.71 5.65 -10.64
C PRO A 93 -18.35 4.73 -9.57
N ALA A 94 -18.22 5.05 -8.31
CA ALA A 94 -18.79 4.29 -7.20
C ALA A 94 -19.68 5.13 -6.28
N ASP A 95 -20.02 6.35 -6.66
CA ASP A 95 -20.87 7.25 -5.87
C ASP A 95 -21.85 7.98 -6.79
N ALA A 96 -23.09 7.56 -6.83
CA ALA A 96 -24.18 8.14 -7.63
C ALA A 96 -24.43 9.65 -7.42
N LYS A 97 -23.80 10.26 -6.43
CA LYS A 97 -23.81 11.72 -6.24
C LYS A 97 -22.69 12.43 -6.99
N SER A 98 -21.67 11.70 -7.41
CA SER A 98 -20.49 12.19 -8.15
C SER A 98 -20.67 11.88 -9.63
N THR A 99 -21.38 12.74 -10.34
CA THR A 99 -21.67 12.58 -11.77
C THR A 99 -20.69 13.35 -12.66
N PRO A 100 -20.60 13.09 -13.97
CA PRO A 100 -19.81 13.90 -14.90
C PRO A 100 -20.12 15.40 -14.84
N GLN A 101 -21.34 15.78 -14.46
CA GLN A 101 -21.79 17.17 -14.31
C GLN A 101 -21.53 17.74 -12.92
N ASN A 102 -21.50 16.87 -11.89
CA ASN A 102 -21.28 17.27 -10.50
C ASN A 102 -20.28 16.30 -9.85
N LYS A 103 -18.99 16.57 -10.00
CA LYS A 103 -17.89 15.66 -9.61
C LYS A 103 -17.74 15.48 -8.09
N GLY A 104 -18.20 16.44 -7.30
CA GLY A 104 -17.95 16.46 -5.85
C GLY A 104 -16.46 16.64 -5.50
N ASP A 105 -16.15 16.47 -4.21
CA ASP A 105 -14.79 16.65 -3.66
C ASP A 105 -14.03 15.32 -3.45
N TRP A 106 -14.45 14.24 -4.11
CA TRP A 106 -13.89 12.90 -3.89
C TRP A 106 -12.41 12.78 -4.27
N LEU A 107 -11.89 13.68 -5.09
CA LEU A 107 -10.47 13.77 -5.47
C LEU A 107 -9.67 14.69 -4.54
N ASP A 108 -10.24 15.15 -3.43
CA ASP A 108 -9.45 15.87 -2.45
C ASP A 108 -8.23 15.01 -2.06
N THR A 109 -7.04 15.60 -2.21
CA THR A 109 -5.78 14.92 -1.92
C THR A 109 -5.69 14.42 -0.49
N ALA A 110 -6.43 15.02 0.43
CA ALA A 110 -6.58 14.52 1.80
C ALA A 110 -7.25 13.14 1.85
N SER A 111 -8.15 12.82 0.92
CA SER A 111 -8.81 11.50 0.84
C SER A 111 -7.91 10.39 0.30
N LEU A 112 -6.80 10.75 -0.36
CA LEU A 112 -5.78 9.79 -0.83
C LEU A 112 -4.82 9.35 0.27
N ILE A 113 -4.84 10.04 1.41
CA ILE A 113 -3.93 9.76 2.52
C ILE A 113 -4.65 8.85 3.52
N PRO A 114 -4.10 7.67 3.84
CA PRO A 114 -4.68 6.78 4.83
C PRO A 114 -4.92 7.49 6.16
N ARG A 115 -6.04 7.20 6.82
CA ARG A 115 -6.41 7.80 8.11
C ARG A 115 -5.35 7.61 9.17
N GLU A 116 -4.68 6.46 9.16
CA GLU A 116 -3.59 6.11 10.06
C GLU A 116 -2.38 7.03 9.86
N VAL A 117 -2.09 7.37 8.61
CA VAL A 117 -1.03 8.34 8.26
C VAL A 117 -1.43 9.74 8.71
N GLN A 118 -2.68 10.15 8.47
CA GLN A 118 -3.18 11.45 8.94
C GLN A 118 -3.16 11.56 10.49
N ALA A 119 -3.53 10.48 11.18
CA ALA A 119 -3.51 10.42 12.65
C ALA A 119 -2.10 10.53 13.23
N ALA A 120 -1.08 10.08 12.49
CA ALA A 120 0.32 10.19 12.90
C ALA A 120 0.87 11.62 12.83
N PHE A 121 0.22 12.52 12.10
CA PHE A 121 0.63 13.92 11.92
C PHE A 121 -0.54 14.88 12.17
N PRO A 122 -0.97 15.01 13.43
CA PRO A 122 -2.12 15.85 13.78
C PRO A 122 -1.90 17.30 13.36
N GLY A 123 -2.93 17.90 12.72
CA GLY A 123 -2.89 19.27 12.24
C GLY A 123 -2.31 19.45 10.83
N ILE A 124 -1.64 18.45 10.27
CA ILE A 124 -1.13 18.50 8.89
C ILE A 124 -2.23 18.04 7.93
N ARG A 125 -2.49 18.85 6.90
CA ARG A 125 -3.48 18.56 5.86
C ARG A 125 -2.87 18.38 4.47
N ALA A 126 -1.63 18.84 4.27
CA ALA A 126 -0.93 18.72 3.00
C ALA A 126 0.05 17.56 3.04
N TYR A 127 0.01 16.70 2.02
CA TYR A 127 0.87 15.54 1.89
C TYR A 127 1.41 15.44 0.46
N LEU A 128 2.63 14.95 0.33
CA LEU A 128 3.25 14.59 -0.93
C LEU A 128 3.46 13.06 -0.96
N PRO A 129 2.57 12.28 -1.58
CA PRO A 129 2.82 10.86 -1.80
C PRO A 129 3.97 10.69 -2.80
N ARG A 130 4.91 9.80 -2.49
CA ARG A 130 6.02 9.43 -3.36
C ARG A 130 6.04 7.92 -3.55
N ASP A 131 5.92 7.47 -4.80
CA ASP A 131 6.10 6.06 -5.13
C ASP A 131 7.57 5.67 -4.97
N ALA A 132 7.82 4.67 -4.14
CA ALA A 132 9.13 4.12 -3.91
C ALA A 132 9.45 3.02 -4.93
N VAL A 133 9.50 3.38 -6.21
CA VAL A 133 9.96 2.47 -7.28
C VAL A 133 11.46 2.32 -7.16
N LEU A 134 11.93 1.09 -6.92
CA LEU A 134 13.35 0.81 -6.65
C LEU A 134 14.15 0.65 -7.93
N THR A 135 15.28 1.35 -8.01
CA THR A 135 16.32 1.13 -9.01
C THR A 135 17.28 0.01 -8.58
N ASP A 136 18.07 -0.51 -9.51
CA ASP A 136 19.12 -1.50 -9.17
C ASP A 136 20.15 -0.92 -8.20
N ALA A 137 20.44 0.40 -8.27
CA ALA A 137 21.29 1.11 -7.33
C ALA A 137 20.68 1.17 -5.92
N ASP A 138 19.37 1.43 -5.80
CA ASP A 138 18.67 1.40 -4.52
C ASP A 138 18.74 0.02 -3.87
N ILE A 139 18.53 -1.04 -4.67
CA ILE A 139 18.61 -2.43 -4.21
C ILE A 139 20.02 -2.79 -3.74
N ALA A 140 21.05 -2.41 -4.52
CA ALA A 140 22.44 -2.63 -4.14
C ALA A 140 22.78 -1.91 -2.82
N ARG A 141 22.34 -0.66 -2.67
CA ARG A 141 22.55 0.11 -1.44
C ARG A 141 21.80 -0.48 -0.24
N ALA A 142 20.56 -0.93 -0.45
CA ALA A 142 19.80 -1.59 0.62
C ALA A 142 20.53 -2.80 1.18
N LYS A 143 21.18 -3.59 0.32
CA LYS A 143 21.98 -4.73 0.72
C LYS A 143 23.18 -4.33 1.60
N THR A 144 23.85 -3.21 1.32
CA THR A 144 24.94 -2.71 2.19
C THR A 144 24.43 -2.25 3.55
N LEU A 145 23.16 -1.88 3.65
CA LEU A 145 22.50 -1.52 4.91
C LEU A 145 21.90 -2.73 5.64
N GLY A 146 22.10 -3.94 5.11
CA GLY A 146 21.62 -5.18 5.73
C GLY A 146 20.13 -5.44 5.53
N ALA A 147 19.53 -4.92 4.45
CA ALA A 147 18.16 -5.22 4.06
C ALA A 147 18.10 -5.78 2.63
N GLU A 148 17.31 -6.84 2.46
CA GLU A 148 17.03 -7.41 1.14
C GLU A 148 15.77 -6.77 0.58
N LEU A 149 15.95 -5.91 -0.43
CA LEU A 149 14.88 -5.31 -1.22
C LEU A 149 14.90 -5.88 -2.64
N GLY A 150 13.72 -6.04 -3.22
CA GLY A 150 13.50 -6.41 -4.61
C GLY A 150 12.62 -5.38 -5.32
N LYS A 151 12.46 -5.49 -6.63
CA LYS A 151 11.59 -4.58 -7.40
C LYS A 151 10.13 -4.68 -6.99
N ASP A 152 9.73 -5.82 -6.42
CA ASP A 152 8.37 -6.05 -5.91
C ASP A 152 8.10 -5.38 -4.55
N ASP A 153 9.12 -4.80 -3.92
CA ASP A 153 8.99 -4.08 -2.64
C ASP A 153 8.57 -2.62 -2.81
N GLU A 154 8.01 -2.28 -3.95
CA GLU A 154 7.44 -0.96 -4.20
C GLU A 154 6.38 -0.59 -3.15
N ASN A 155 6.36 0.69 -2.75
CA ASN A 155 5.40 1.20 -1.80
C ASN A 155 5.19 2.71 -1.99
N THR A 156 4.22 3.30 -1.30
CA THR A 156 4.03 4.74 -1.26
C THR A 156 4.54 5.32 0.04
N ILE A 157 5.52 6.22 -0.05
CA ILE A 157 6.01 7.02 1.07
C ILE A 157 5.14 8.28 1.14
N TYR A 158 4.45 8.48 2.26
CA TYR A 158 3.68 9.69 2.54
C TYR A 158 4.56 10.71 3.23
N ILE A 159 4.71 11.89 2.63
CA ILE A 159 5.52 12.98 3.17
C ILE A 159 4.56 14.09 3.61
N PRO A 160 4.28 14.24 4.92
CA PRO A 160 3.50 15.34 5.45
C PRO A 160 4.23 16.67 5.24
N LEU A 161 3.50 17.71 4.87
CA LEU A 161 4.04 19.04 4.60
C LEU A 161 3.50 20.02 5.63
N ASP A 162 4.38 20.55 6.45
CA ASP A 162 4.12 21.72 7.31
C ASP A 162 4.69 22.96 6.66
N ASN A 163 3.83 23.94 6.33
CA ASN A 163 4.24 25.14 5.61
C ASN A 163 5.10 24.83 4.37
N GLN A 164 4.68 23.85 3.56
CA GLN A 164 5.36 23.35 2.35
C GLN A 164 6.73 22.68 2.60
N ARG A 165 7.09 22.41 3.84
CA ARG A 165 8.33 21.72 4.21
C ARG A 165 8.02 20.31 4.73
N PRO A 166 8.80 19.30 4.37
CA PRO A 166 8.65 17.97 4.95
C PRO A 166 8.71 18.02 6.47
N ALA A 167 7.70 17.45 7.13
CA ALA A 167 7.65 17.31 8.59
C ALA A 167 8.11 15.92 9.06
N GLY A 168 8.13 14.96 8.13
CA GLY A 168 8.51 13.58 8.39
C GLY A 168 8.13 12.69 7.23
N THR A 169 8.04 11.39 7.49
CA THR A 169 7.55 10.40 6.56
C THR A 169 6.65 9.37 7.24
N ALA A 170 5.73 8.79 6.50
CA ALA A 170 5.00 7.61 6.92
C ALA A 170 4.99 6.56 5.81
N LEU A 171 5.05 5.29 6.19
CA LEU A 171 4.95 4.16 5.30
C LEU A 171 4.10 3.07 5.94
N ILE A 172 3.08 2.59 5.23
CA ILE A 172 2.33 1.40 5.61
C ILE A 172 2.96 0.22 4.87
N PHE A 173 3.29 -0.85 5.58
CA PHE A 173 3.99 -1.98 5.00
C PHE A 173 3.54 -3.32 5.63
N PRO A 174 3.62 -4.43 4.88
CA PRO A 174 3.32 -5.74 5.39
C PRO A 174 4.46 -6.28 6.25
N ALA A 175 4.08 -7.07 7.25
CA ALA A 175 4.95 -7.98 7.98
C ALA A 175 4.33 -9.39 7.91
N GLU A 176 5.16 -10.41 7.87
CA GLU A 176 4.71 -11.79 7.77
C GLU A 176 5.24 -12.61 8.94
N PHE A 177 4.35 -13.37 9.57
CA PHE A 177 4.70 -14.34 10.60
C PHE A 177 3.89 -15.63 10.42
N GLN A 178 4.56 -16.78 10.35
CA GLN A 178 3.91 -18.08 10.14
C GLN A 178 2.95 -18.11 8.94
N LYS A 179 3.37 -17.53 7.80
CA LYS A 179 2.59 -17.40 6.57
C LYS A 179 1.30 -16.55 6.72
N LYS A 180 1.22 -15.75 7.75
CA LYS A 180 0.11 -14.82 7.97
C LYS A 180 0.64 -13.40 7.89
N THR A 181 -0.04 -12.57 7.08
CA THR A 181 0.32 -11.16 6.88
C THR A 181 -0.44 -10.28 7.85
N PHE A 182 0.23 -9.28 8.39
CA PHE A 182 -0.34 -8.15 9.13
C PHE A 182 0.35 -6.87 8.67
N PHE A 183 -0.21 -5.72 9.02
CA PHE A 183 0.31 -4.44 8.54
C PHE A 183 0.81 -3.57 9.68
N LEU A 184 1.86 -2.82 9.38
CA LEU A 184 2.51 -1.89 10.28
C LEU A 184 2.58 -0.50 9.64
N LEU A 185 2.60 0.54 10.47
CA LEU A 185 2.90 1.91 10.10
C LEU A 185 4.25 2.29 10.70
N LEU A 186 5.19 2.72 9.85
CA LEU A 186 6.44 3.35 10.24
C LEU A 186 6.28 4.86 10.09
N VAL A 187 6.62 5.60 11.12
CA VAL A 187 6.59 7.07 11.14
C VAL A 187 7.95 7.61 11.49
N THR A 188 8.43 8.61 10.77
CA THR A 188 9.69 9.31 11.07
C THR A 188 9.46 10.81 11.19
N ASP A 189 10.41 11.48 11.83
CA ASP A 189 10.57 12.92 11.72
C ASP A 189 11.28 13.33 10.40
N ARG A 190 11.52 14.64 10.24
CA ARG A 190 12.21 15.21 9.08
C ARG A 190 13.67 14.79 8.93
N THR A 191 14.28 14.27 10.00
CA THR A 191 15.67 13.77 9.99
C THR A 191 15.76 12.29 9.66
N LEU A 192 14.61 11.63 9.40
CA LEU A 192 14.43 10.21 9.22
C LEU A 192 14.72 9.40 10.48
N SER A 193 14.55 9.99 11.65
CA SER A 193 14.53 9.27 12.92
C SER A 193 13.12 8.75 13.20
N VAL A 194 13.02 7.49 13.60
CA VAL A 194 11.74 6.83 13.89
C VAL A 194 11.06 7.49 15.08
N THR A 195 9.85 7.96 14.89
CA THR A 195 9.00 8.51 15.96
C THR A 195 7.96 7.50 16.43
N ALA A 196 7.52 6.61 15.55
CA ALA A 196 6.61 5.53 15.91
C ALA A 196 6.72 4.34 14.95
N VAL A 197 6.48 3.15 15.49
CA VAL A 197 6.09 1.95 14.72
C VAL A 197 4.83 1.42 15.36
N SER A 198 3.75 1.31 14.59
CA SER A 198 2.44 0.93 15.10
C SER A 198 1.81 -0.19 14.28
N PRO A 199 1.21 -1.20 14.93
CA PRO A 199 0.41 -2.21 14.25
C PRO A 199 -0.91 -1.59 13.77
N LEU A 200 -1.32 -1.90 12.52
CA LEU A 200 -2.57 -1.44 11.93
C LEU A 200 -3.61 -2.54 11.84
N ASN A 201 -3.33 -3.57 11.09
CA ASN A 201 -4.23 -4.70 10.91
C ASN A 201 -3.53 -5.98 11.36
N THR A 202 -3.85 -6.43 12.58
CA THR A 202 -3.27 -7.63 13.20
C THR A 202 -4.29 -8.78 13.30
N HIS A 203 -5.39 -8.72 12.57
CA HIS A 203 -6.47 -9.72 12.67
C HIS A 203 -5.96 -11.16 12.52
N HIS A 204 -5.05 -11.39 11.58
CA HIS A 204 -4.46 -12.72 11.36
C HIS A 204 -3.31 -13.07 12.31
N VAL A 205 -2.73 -12.07 13.00
CA VAL A 205 -1.66 -12.23 14.00
C VAL A 205 -1.96 -11.34 15.20
N PRO A 206 -2.98 -11.67 16.04
CA PRO A 206 -3.40 -10.80 17.17
C PRO A 206 -2.27 -10.51 18.16
N ALA A 207 -1.32 -11.43 18.31
CA ALA A 207 -0.16 -11.27 19.19
C ALA A 207 0.75 -10.09 18.76
N ALA A 208 0.66 -9.62 17.52
CA ALA A 208 1.41 -8.46 17.02
C ALA A 208 0.82 -7.12 17.51
N ALA A 209 -0.42 -7.07 18.02
CA ALA A 209 -1.08 -5.84 18.41
C ALA A 209 -0.38 -5.07 19.53
N LYS A 210 0.29 -5.78 20.44
CA LYS A 210 0.94 -5.18 21.62
C LYS A 210 2.29 -5.87 21.87
N ARG A 211 3.35 -5.36 21.23
CA ARG A 211 4.71 -5.90 21.41
C ARG A 211 5.67 -4.83 21.91
N PRO A 212 6.49 -5.12 22.92
CA PRO A 212 7.51 -4.18 23.41
C PRO A 212 8.55 -3.78 22.37
N VAL A 213 8.80 -4.63 21.35
CA VAL A 213 9.76 -4.40 20.27
C VAL A 213 9.50 -3.08 19.52
N TYR A 214 8.25 -2.62 19.42
CA TYR A 214 7.93 -1.37 18.75
C TYR A 214 8.63 -0.15 19.39
N ALA A 215 8.70 -0.10 20.70
CA ALA A 215 9.37 0.98 21.41
C ALA A 215 10.89 1.00 21.15
N GLY A 216 11.48 -0.17 20.86
CA GLY A 216 12.90 -0.30 20.59
C GLY A 216 13.39 0.36 19.30
N PHE A 217 12.48 0.76 18.39
CA PHE A 217 12.83 1.47 17.16
C PHE A 217 12.83 2.98 17.33
N VAL A 218 12.06 3.51 18.29
CA VAL A 218 11.91 4.96 18.48
C VAL A 218 13.25 5.63 18.78
N GLY A 219 13.51 6.75 18.11
CA GLY A 219 14.74 7.51 18.21
C GLY A 219 15.90 7.00 17.34
N LYS A 220 15.78 5.83 16.70
CA LYS A 220 16.77 5.33 15.76
C LYS A 220 16.60 5.96 14.39
N THR A 221 17.70 6.29 13.71
CA THR A 221 17.65 6.68 12.31
C THR A 221 17.45 5.45 11.41
N LEU A 222 16.87 5.64 10.23
CA LEU A 222 16.47 4.51 9.36
C LEU A 222 17.65 3.63 8.89
N ASP A 223 18.84 4.19 8.76
CA ASP A 223 20.09 3.46 8.47
C ASP A 223 20.63 2.66 9.68
N GLN A 224 20.26 3.06 10.90
CA GLN A 224 20.67 2.42 12.15
C GLN A 224 19.64 1.42 12.72
N LEU A 225 18.59 1.12 11.96
CA LEU A 225 17.61 0.12 12.38
C LEU A 225 18.29 -1.24 12.57
N PRO A 226 17.95 -1.97 13.67
CA PRO A 226 18.61 -3.23 14.00
C PRO A 226 18.33 -4.32 12.95
N ALA A 227 19.29 -5.21 12.78
CA ALA A 227 19.03 -6.48 12.10
C ALA A 227 18.20 -7.41 12.99
N ALA A 228 17.34 -8.21 12.38
CA ALA A 228 16.59 -9.22 13.10
C ALA A 228 17.46 -10.45 13.42
N SER A 229 17.23 -11.05 14.58
CA SER A 229 17.82 -12.33 14.95
C SER A 229 16.72 -13.29 15.41
N GLY A 230 16.73 -14.51 14.90
CA GLY A 230 15.73 -15.53 15.20
C GLY A 230 14.52 -15.50 14.27
N ASP A 231 13.53 -16.36 14.62
CA ASP A 231 12.32 -16.58 13.81
C ASP A 231 11.01 -16.37 14.59
N ASP A 232 11.10 -15.72 15.75
CA ASP A 232 9.92 -15.36 16.54
C ASP A 232 9.19 -14.14 15.94
N LEU A 233 8.09 -13.75 16.55
CA LEU A 233 7.27 -12.64 16.10
C LEU A 233 8.03 -11.29 16.18
N ASP A 234 8.87 -11.08 17.20
CA ASP A 234 9.64 -9.84 17.33
C ASP A 234 10.73 -9.75 16.27
N ALA A 235 11.34 -10.88 15.91
CA ALA A 235 12.27 -10.97 14.78
C ALA A 235 11.56 -10.69 13.45
N ALA A 236 10.35 -11.21 13.24
CA ALA A 236 9.55 -10.92 12.06
C ALA A 236 9.19 -9.43 11.93
N ILE A 237 8.77 -8.80 13.03
CA ILE A 237 8.51 -7.36 13.10
C ILE A 237 9.80 -6.58 12.78
N THR A 238 10.92 -6.97 13.38
CA THR A 238 12.21 -6.29 13.21
C THR A 238 12.68 -6.36 11.74
N ARG A 239 12.57 -7.53 11.09
CA ARG A 239 12.86 -7.68 9.65
C ARG A 239 12.01 -6.75 8.79
N ALA A 240 10.71 -6.72 9.05
CA ALA A 240 9.78 -5.89 8.29
C ALA A 240 10.07 -4.39 8.48
N VAL A 241 10.32 -3.94 9.71
CA VAL A 241 10.67 -2.54 10.02
C VAL A 241 12.02 -2.17 9.40
N LYS A 242 13.04 -3.06 9.47
CA LYS A 242 14.35 -2.84 8.82
C LYS A 242 14.18 -2.68 7.32
N LYS A 243 13.41 -3.56 6.69
CA LYS A 243 13.13 -3.55 5.26
C LYS A 243 12.42 -2.25 4.84
N ALA A 244 11.34 -1.89 5.51
CA ALA A 244 10.56 -0.68 5.26
C ALA A 244 11.38 0.61 5.50
N GLY A 245 12.12 0.68 6.59
CA GLY A 245 12.98 1.82 6.90
C GLY A 245 14.11 1.98 5.89
N THR A 246 14.74 0.88 5.46
CA THR A 246 15.77 0.93 4.42
C THR A 246 15.20 1.40 3.08
N LEU A 247 13.99 0.96 2.70
CA LEU A 247 13.30 1.44 1.50
C LEU A 247 13.12 2.95 1.54
N VAL A 248 12.57 3.50 2.63
CA VAL A 248 12.42 4.96 2.81
C VAL A 248 13.77 5.66 2.72
N TYR A 249 14.80 5.11 3.38
CA TYR A 249 16.13 5.72 3.42
C TYR A 249 16.76 5.82 2.03
N VAL A 250 16.83 4.72 1.26
CA VAL A 250 17.47 4.73 -0.07
C VAL A 250 16.70 5.60 -1.07
N ARG A 251 15.38 5.72 -0.92
CA ARG A 251 14.55 6.54 -1.82
C ARG A 251 14.58 8.04 -1.51
N LEU A 252 14.84 8.45 -0.28
CA LEU A 252 14.79 9.86 0.12
C LEU A 252 16.17 10.48 0.35
N LYS A 253 17.17 9.69 0.76
CA LYS A 253 18.55 10.18 0.93
C LYS A 253 19.39 10.09 -0.36
N GLY A 254 18.81 9.51 -1.41
CA GLY A 254 19.46 9.38 -2.71
C GLY A 254 20.53 8.29 -2.76
N ALA A 255 20.75 7.78 -3.96
CA ALA A 255 21.94 7.02 -4.29
C ALA A 255 23.09 7.98 -4.58
#